data_d4550bb0cb822b3e9e9abea09e886efb
#
_entry.id   d4550bb0cb822b3e9e9abea09e886efb
#
_cell.length_a   1.000
_cell.length_b   1.000
_cell.length_c   1.000
_cell.angle_alpha   90.00
_cell.angle_beta   90.00
_cell.angle_gamma   90.00
#
_symmetry.space_group_name_H-M   'P 1'
#
loop_
_entity.id
_entity.type
_entity.pdbx_description
1 polymer ?
#
loop_
_entity_poly.entity_id
_entity_poly.type
_entity_poly.pdbx_seq_one_letter_code
_entity_poly.pdbx_strand_id
1 'polypeptide(L)'
;MLTEGVRQEIRSRLGAVFHERLRGVLLYGSEARNEAQAGSDVDLMVLLDGPVRLSRDLDTIVEALYPVQLEIDAPIHATPISAETFEAGEWGVYRNARREGVFL
;
A
#
# COMPACT_ATOMS: atom_id res chain seq x y z
N MET A 1 -1.31 -11.41 -10.41
CA MET A 1 -1.76 -11.65 -9.01
C MET A 1 -0.55 -11.70 -8.08
N LEU A 2 -0.67 -11.08 -6.93
CA LEU A 2 0.42 -11.08 -5.96
C LEU A 2 0.47 -12.41 -5.21
N THR A 3 1.67 -12.99 -5.14
CA THR A 3 1.88 -14.18 -4.31
C THR A 3 1.95 -13.76 -2.84
N GLU A 4 1.76 -14.74 -1.96
CA GLU A 4 1.92 -14.49 -0.52
C GLU A 4 3.33 -14.02 -0.18
N GLY A 5 4.34 -14.57 -0.84
CA GLY A 5 5.73 -14.14 -0.63
C GLY A 5 5.95 -12.67 -0.98
N VAL A 6 5.39 -12.21 -2.09
CA VAL A 6 5.49 -10.80 -2.49
C VAL A 6 4.75 -9.90 -1.51
N ARG A 7 3.56 -10.32 -1.04
CA ARG A 7 2.80 -9.55 -0.05
C ARG A 7 3.61 -9.39 1.24
N GLN A 8 4.21 -10.46 1.71
CA GLN A 8 5.05 -10.41 2.92
C GLN A 8 6.27 -9.53 2.72
N GLU A 9 6.89 -9.58 1.56
CA GLU A 9 8.06 -8.75 1.25
C GLU A 9 7.69 -7.27 1.26
N ILE A 10 6.56 -6.90 0.65
CA ILE A 10 6.09 -5.51 0.66
C ILE A 10 5.94 -5.02 2.10
N ARG A 11 5.25 -5.78 2.92
CA ARG A 11 5.04 -5.39 4.31
C ARG A 11 6.35 -5.28 5.09
N SER A 12 7.24 -6.25 4.90
CA SER A 12 8.53 -6.26 5.58
C SER A 12 9.39 -5.05 5.21
N ARG A 13 9.45 -4.73 3.92
CA ARG A 13 10.25 -3.60 3.46
C ARG A 13 9.71 -2.26 3.94
N LEU A 14 8.40 -2.09 3.94
CA LEU A 14 7.78 -0.87 4.46
C LEU A 14 7.96 -0.75 5.98
N GLY A 15 7.87 -1.86 6.69
CA GLY A 15 8.13 -1.88 8.13
C GLY A 15 9.56 -1.51 8.46
N ALA A 16 10.51 -1.92 7.62
CA ALA A 16 11.93 -1.62 7.83
C ALA A 16 12.26 -0.13 7.69
N VAL A 17 11.49 0.63 6.90
CA VAL A 17 11.75 2.06 6.68
C VAL A 17 10.88 2.98 7.52
N PHE A 18 9.65 2.56 7.86
CA PHE A 18 8.73 3.40 8.64
C PHE A 18 8.68 3.02 10.11
N HIS A 19 9.09 1.80 10.46
CA HIS A 19 9.12 1.33 11.84
C HIS A 19 7.76 1.52 12.53
N GLU A 20 7.74 2.23 13.65
CA GLU A 20 6.53 2.45 14.44
C GLU A 20 5.48 3.30 13.74
N ARG A 21 5.88 4.07 12.74
CA ARG A 21 4.90 4.87 11.97
C ARG A 21 4.00 4.01 11.11
N LEU A 22 4.44 2.81 10.73
CA LEU A 22 3.62 1.95 9.87
C LEU A 22 2.45 1.36 10.64
N ARG A 23 1.24 1.78 10.29
CA ARG A 23 0.01 1.29 10.91
C ARG A 23 -0.64 0.18 10.10
N GLY A 24 -0.37 0.14 8.82
CA GLY A 24 -0.88 -0.92 7.96
C GLY A 24 -0.59 -0.66 6.50
N VAL A 25 -0.72 -1.71 5.71
CA VAL A 25 -0.61 -1.63 4.25
C VAL A 25 -1.86 -2.28 3.68
N LEU A 26 -2.66 -1.50 2.98
CA LEU A 26 -3.92 -1.95 2.44
C LEU A 26 -3.79 -2.14 0.93
N LEU A 27 -4.05 -3.36 0.48
CA LEU A 27 -4.17 -3.67 -0.94
C LEU A 27 -5.62 -3.43 -1.34
N TYR A 28 -5.82 -2.63 -2.39
CA TYR A 28 -7.17 -2.32 -2.87
C TYR A 28 -7.20 -2.39 -4.40
N GLY A 29 -8.34 -2.06 -5.00
CA GLY A 29 -8.49 -2.13 -6.45
C GLY A 29 -8.71 -3.56 -6.93
N SER A 30 -8.34 -3.83 -8.19
CA SER A 30 -8.61 -5.12 -8.82
C SER A 30 -7.90 -6.30 -8.15
N GLU A 31 -6.68 -6.11 -7.64
CA GLU A 31 -5.94 -7.17 -6.93
C GLU A 31 -6.69 -7.62 -5.68
N ALA A 32 -7.23 -6.67 -4.91
CA ALA A 32 -7.98 -7.00 -3.70
C ALA A 32 -9.27 -7.75 -4.00
N ARG A 33 -9.90 -7.45 -5.13
CA ARG A 33 -11.17 -8.07 -5.54
C ARG A 33 -11.00 -9.37 -6.33
N ASN A 34 -9.75 -9.84 -6.49
CA ASN A 34 -9.44 -11.00 -7.34
C ASN A 34 -9.89 -10.83 -8.80
N GLU A 35 -9.93 -9.59 -9.27
CA GLU A 35 -10.29 -9.24 -10.64
C GLU A 35 -9.06 -8.90 -11.49
N ALA A 36 -7.87 -8.98 -10.88
CA ALA A 36 -6.63 -8.60 -11.54
C ALA A 36 -6.33 -9.51 -12.73
N GLN A 37 -5.88 -8.88 -13.81
CA GLN A 37 -5.39 -9.57 -14.99
C GLN A 37 -3.88 -9.37 -15.08
N ALA A 38 -3.24 -10.05 -15.99
CA ALA A 38 -1.81 -9.88 -16.22
C ALA A 38 -1.52 -8.40 -16.52
N GLY A 39 -0.60 -7.80 -15.79
CA GLY A 39 -0.22 -6.40 -15.95
C GLY A 39 -1.11 -5.39 -15.25
N SER A 40 -2.15 -5.84 -14.52
CA SER A 40 -2.97 -4.93 -13.72
C SER A 40 -2.14 -4.26 -12.64
N ASP A 41 -2.43 -2.97 -12.38
CA ASP A 41 -1.73 -2.22 -11.35
C ASP A 41 -1.98 -2.79 -9.96
N VAL A 42 -0.97 -2.69 -9.12
CA VAL A 42 -1.05 -3.06 -7.72
C VAL A 42 -1.23 -1.78 -6.92
N ASP A 43 -2.42 -1.58 -6.37
CA ASP A 43 -2.76 -0.35 -5.66
C ASP A 43 -2.64 -0.56 -4.14
N LEU A 44 -1.78 0.23 -3.51
CA LEU A 44 -1.52 0.14 -2.07
C LEU A 44 -1.76 1.48 -1.40
N MET A 45 -2.38 1.42 -0.23
CA MET A 45 -2.41 2.55 0.71
C MET A 45 -1.48 2.21 1.86
N VAL A 46 -0.49 3.05 2.08
CA VAL A 46 0.47 2.89 3.17
C VAL A 46 0.01 3.80 4.31
N LEU A 47 -0.56 3.19 5.35
CA LEU A 47 -1.14 3.94 6.45
C LEU A 47 -0.08 4.25 7.48
N LEU A 48 0.12 5.54 7.71
CA LEU A 48 1.19 6.04 8.58
C LEU A 48 0.63 6.81 9.76
N ASP A 49 1.22 6.59 10.92
CA ASP A 49 0.94 7.35 12.11
C ASP A 49 1.65 8.71 12.05
N GLY A 50 1.02 9.74 12.60
CA GLY A 50 1.56 11.09 12.58
C GLY A 50 1.32 11.80 11.26
N PRO A 51 1.86 13.00 11.08
CA PRO A 51 1.65 13.76 9.86
C PRO A 51 2.35 13.12 8.67
N VAL A 52 1.66 13.07 7.54
CA VAL A 52 2.22 12.58 6.28
C VAL A 52 2.83 13.76 5.53
N ARG A 53 4.09 13.59 5.15
CA ARG A 53 4.78 14.53 4.27
C ARG A 53 4.86 13.86 2.91
N LEU A 54 3.93 14.22 2.02
CA LEU A 54 3.66 13.46 0.81
C LEU A 54 4.93 13.18 -0.01
N SER A 55 5.69 14.20 -0.32
CA SER A 55 6.89 14.04 -1.17
C SER A 55 7.92 13.12 -0.51
N ARG A 56 8.22 13.37 0.75
CA ARG A 56 9.24 12.64 1.49
C ARG A 56 8.83 11.19 1.73
N ASP A 57 7.59 10.99 2.18
CA ASP A 57 7.10 9.65 2.48
C ASP A 57 6.93 8.82 1.20
N LEU A 58 6.50 9.46 0.11
CA LEU A 58 6.39 8.78 -1.16
C LEU A 58 7.76 8.33 -1.68
N ASP A 59 8.78 9.19 -1.58
CA ASP A 59 10.13 8.82 -1.97
C ASP A 59 10.64 7.62 -1.16
N THR A 60 10.37 7.61 0.13
CA THR A 60 10.75 6.50 1.01
C THR A 60 10.06 5.20 0.58
N ILE A 61 8.78 5.27 0.24
CA ILE A 61 8.01 4.11 -0.24
C ILE A 61 8.59 3.59 -1.55
N VAL A 62 8.81 4.48 -2.51
CA VAL A 62 9.32 4.08 -3.83
C VAL A 62 10.67 3.40 -3.70
N GLU A 63 11.56 3.95 -2.90
CA GLU A 63 12.87 3.38 -2.67
C GLU A 63 12.78 2.02 -1.99
N ALA A 64 11.92 1.89 -0.98
CA ALA A 64 11.74 0.63 -0.25
C ALA A 64 11.16 -0.48 -1.14
N LEU A 65 10.24 -0.13 -2.04
CA LEU A 65 9.54 -1.11 -2.89
C LEU A 65 10.21 -1.33 -4.24
N TYR A 66 11.28 -0.61 -4.54
CA TYR A 66 11.96 -0.77 -5.83
C TYR A 66 12.38 -2.20 -6.10
N PRO A 67 13.00 -2.95 -5.16
CA PRO A 67 13.36 -4.34 -5.43
C PRO A 67 12.15 -5.22 -5.74
N VAL A 68 11.01 -4.95 -5.10
CA VAL A 68 9.77 -5.70 -5.38
C VAL A 68 9.28 -5.37 -6.79
N GLN A 69 9.34 -4.10 -7.18
CA GLN A 69 8.93 -3.68 -8.52
C GLN A 69 9.73 -4.39 -9.60
N LEU A 70 10.98 -4.71 -9.35
CA LEU A 70 11.81 -5.45 -10.28
C LEU A 70 11.43 -6.92 -10.41
N GLU A 71 10.73 -7.46 -9.41
CA GLU A 71 10.34 -8.87 -9.37
C GLU A 71 8.99 -9.13 -10.04
N ILE A 72 8.15 -8.11 -10.19
CA ILE A 72 6.80 -8.28 -10.71
C ILE A 72 6.58 -7.46 -11.97
N ASP A 73 5.67 -7.92 -12.81
CA ASP A 73 5.39 -7.27 -14.10
C ASP A 73 4.31 -6.21 -14.03
N ALA A 74 3.75 -5.97 -12.85
CA ALA A 74 2.68 -5.01 -12.67
C ALA A 74 3.21 -3.74 -12.00
N PRO A 75 2.79 -2.53 -12.44
CA PRO A 75 3.17 -1.31 -11.75
C PRO A 75 2.61 -1.26 -10.34
N ILE A 76 3.42 -0.84 -9.38
CA ILE A 76 2.99 -0.64 -8.00
C ILE A 76 2.68 0.83 -7.80
N HIS A 77 1.46 1.13 -7.41
CA HIS A 77 1.04 2.48 -7.03
C HIS A 77 0.78 2.49 -5.53
N ALA A 78 1.71 3.03 -4.78
CA ALA A 78 1.61 3.09 -3.32
C ALA A 78 1.51 4.55 -2.87
N THR A 79 0.50 4.85 -2.08
CA THR A 79 0.22 6.21 -1.63
C THR A 79 0.32 6.27 -0.11
N PRO A 80 1.12 7.20 0.46
CA PRO A 80 1.14 7.39 1.91
C PRO A 80 -0.13 8.12 2.35
N ILE A 81 -0.80 7.59 3.37
CA ILE A 81 -2.05 8.14 3.89
C ILE A 81 -1.96 8.18 5.41
N SER A 82 -2.42 9.28 6.01
CA SER A 82 -2.55 9.35 7.46
C SER A 82 -3.53 8.28 7.94
N ALA A 83 -3.10 7.45 8.86
CA ALA A 83 -3.96 6.42 9.44
C ALA A 83 -5.19 7.05 10.10
N GLU A 84 -5.02 8.19 10.75
CA GLU A 84 -6.13 8.92 11.37
C GLU A 84 -7.17 9.35 10.35
N THR A 85 -6.73 9.93 9.23
CA THR A 85 -7.62 10.36 8.15
C THR A 85 -8.35 9.17 7.53
N PHE A 86 -7.64 8.06 7.35
CA PHE A 86 -8.24 6.84 6.81
C PHE A 86 -9.31 6.29 7.73
N GLU A 87 -9.01 6.22 9.02
CA GLU A 87 -9.94 5.66 10.02
C GLU A 87 -11.17 6.55 10.22
N ALA A 88 -11.02 7.87 10.08
CA ALA A 88 -12.14 8.78 10.19
C ALA A 88 -13.20 8.55 9.11
N GLY A 89 -12.80 8.00 7.96
CA GLY A 89 -13.73 7.61 6.90
C GLY A 89 -14.49 8.76 6.26
N GLU A 90 -13.93 9.97 6.30
CA GLU A 90 -14.58 11.16 5.75
C GLU A 90 -14.63 11.15 4.23
N TRP A 91 -13.67 10.48 3.61
CA TRP A 91 -13.58 10.41 2.14
C TRP A 91 -14.14 9.08 1.66
N GLY A 92 -15.01 9.14 0.64
CA GLY A 92 -15.62 7.94 0.08
C GLY A 92 -14.63 6.90 -0.38
N VAL A 93 -13.51 7.33 -0.98
CA VAL A 93 -12.47 6.42 -1.44
C VAL A 93 -11.89 5.61 -0.28
N TYR A 94 -11.72 6.21 0.90
CA TYR A 94 -11.18 5.50 2.06
C TYR A 94 -12.19 4.52 2.65
N ARG A 95 -13.48 4.90 2.68
CA ARG A 95 -14.54 3.99 3.13
C ARG A 95 -14.63 2.77 2.22
N ASN A 96 -14.54 2.99 0.91
CA ASN A 96 -14.60 1.90 -0.05
C ASN A 96 -13.36 1.01 0.04
N ALA A 97 -12.18 1.60 0.20
CA ALA A 97 -10.94 0.84 0.34
C ALA A 97 -10.96 -0.02 1.60
N ARG A 98 -11.49 0.51 2.72
CA ARG A 98 -11.61 -0.25 3.96
C ARG A 98 -12.54 -1.45 3.80
N ARG A 99 -13.64 -1.27 3.09
CA ARG A 99 -14.64 -2.32 2.90
C ARG A 99 -14.16 -3.41 1.95
N GLU A 100 -13.49 -3.03 0.86
CA GLU A 100 -13.11 -3.93 -0.21
C GLU A 100 -11.65 -4.37 -0.19
N GLY A 101 -10.80 -3.64 0.52
CA GLY A 101 -9.37 -3.89 0.54
C GLY A 101 -8.97 -5.03 1.47
N VAL A 102 -7.72 -5.43 1.31
CA VAL A 102 -7.12 -6.50 2.12
C VAL A 102 -5.85 -5.96 2.76
N PHE A 103 -5.74 -6.08 4.07
CA PHE A 103 -4.50 -5.71 4.76
C PHE A 103 -3.45 -6.78 4.54
N LEU A 104 -2.25 -6.32 4.21
CA LEU A 104 -1.11 -7.22 4.03
C LEU A 104 -0.45 -7.59 5.34
#